data_1bdd8c9ddce0c3a2e5ffe76964728356
#
_entry.id   1bdd8c9ddce0c3a2e5ffe76964728356
#
_cell.length_a   1.000
_cell.length_b   1.000
_cell.length_c   1.000
_cell.angle_alpha   90.00
_cell.angle_beta   90.00
_cell.angle_gamma   90.00
#
_symmetry.space_group_name_H-M   'P 1'
#
loop_
_entity.id
_entity.type
_entity.pdbx_description
1 polymer ?
#
loop_
_entity_poly.entity_id
_entity_poly.type
_entity_poly.pdbx_seq_one_letter_code
_entity_poly.pdbx_strand_id
1 'polypeptide(L)'
;MFKAIFWDNDGVLMETEHLYYRANAEALARSGVELTLEMFRMISLGRGESVLALAGSEEDGLRPWRDNRYHELLGSEAAVIHGVRDTLARLHGRLPMAIVTSCRRTHFEQMHRESGLTGFFDFILTREDYRNSKPDPEPYLAACARAGLQPGECLAVEDSPRGVTAAARAGLAVAAIPGELNRDGDFTSARWVLDDIRQVTGLLALQSQP
;
A
#
# COMPACT_ATOMS: atom_id res chain seq x y z
N MET A 1 -9.71 21.76 4.73
CA MET A 1 -8.66 21.67 3.67
C MET A 1 -7.61 20.71 4.18
N PHE A 2 -7.20 19.70 3.39
CA PHE A 2 -6.13 18.79 3.77
C PHE A 2 -4.80 19.52 3.80
N LYS A 3 -3.97 19.15 4.77
CA LYS A 3 -2.63 19.71 4.98
C LYS A 3 -1.52 18.72 4.61
N ALA A 4 -1.83 17.43 4.44
CA ALA A 4 -0.90 16.41 3.96
C ALA A 4 -1.64 15.28 3.24
N ILE A 5 -0.89 14.54 2.39
CA ILE A 5 -1.37 13.30 1.76
C ILE A 5 -0.43 12.17 2.12
N PHE A 6 -1.01 11.06 2.60
CA PHE A 6 -0.30 9.82 2.89
C PHE A 6 -0.69 8.76 1.87
N TRP A 7 0.27 8.26 1.16
CA TRP A 7 0.10 7.32 0.05
C TRP A 7 0.49 5.92 0.51
N ASP A 8 -0.38 4.95 0.28
CA ASP A 8 0.11 3.58 0.23
C ASP A 8 1.03 3.40 -0.97
N ASN A 9 1.77 2.32 -1.01
CA ASN A 9 2.78 2.04 -2.03
C ASN A 9 2.34 0.97 -3.02
N ASP A 10 2.13 -0.25 -2.50
CA ASP A 10 1.79 -1.43 -3.29
C ASP A 10 0.35 -1.31 -3.78
N GLY A 11 0.11 -1.41 -5.09
CA GLY A 11 -1.22 -1.21 -5.67
C GLY A 11 -1.66 0.26 -5.85
N VAL A 12 -0.93 1.23 -5.27
CA VAL A 12 -1.19 2.68 -5.44
C VAL A 12 -0.12 3.36 -6.28
N LEU A 13 1.15 3.22 -5.89
CA LEU A 13 2.29 3.84 -6.58
C LEU A 13 3.01 2.85 -7.49
N MET A 14 3.11 1.60 -7.04
CA MET A 14 3.84 0.53 -7.70
C MET A 14 2.93 -0.68 -7.95
N GLU A 15 3.01 -1.24 -9.13
CA GLU A 15 2.27 -2.45 -9.52
C GLU A 15 3.06 -3.69 -9.05
N THR A 16 2.77 -4.16 -7.83
CA THR A 16 3.56 -5.20 -7.15
C THR A 16 2.72 -6.33 -6.56
N GLU A 17 1.40 -6.18 -6.41
CA GLU A 17 0.54 -7.19 -5.78
C GLU A 17 0.59 -8.54 -6.48
N HIS A 18 0.58 -8.56 -7.82
CA HIS A 18 0.69 -9.77 -8.63
C HIS A 18 2.05 -10.46 -8.46
N LEU A 19 3.13 -9.70 -8.21
CA LEU A 19 4.46 -10.23 -7.92
C LEU A 19 4.48 -10.90 -6.53
N TYR A 20 3.81 -10.28 -5.56
CA TYR A 20 3.68 -10.86 -4.22
C TYR A 20 2.85 -12.14 -4.23
N TYR A 21 1.73 -12.15 -4.99
CA TYR A 21 0.96 -13.37 -5.23
C TYR A 21 1.84 -14.48 -5.81
N ARG A 22 2.57 -14.19 -6.89
CA ARG A 22 3.45 -15.16 -7.56
C ARG A 22 4.52 -15.71 -6.63
N ALA A 23 5.20 -14.87 -5.86
CA ALA A 23 6.21 -15.31 -4.91
C ALA A 23 5.63 -16.25 -3.83
N ASN A 24 4.44 -15.96 -3.33
CA ASN A 24 3.74 -16.82 -2.36
C ASN A 24 3.29 -18.13 -3.00
N ALA A 25 2.74 -18.11 -4.22
CA ALA A 25 2.31 -19.31 -4.94
C ALA A 25 3.49 -20.26 -5.22
N GLU A 26 4.61 -19.70 -5.70
CA GLU A 26 5.84 -20.46 -5.94
C GLU A 26 6.41 -21.05 -4.63
N ALA A 27 6.34 -20.31 -3.51
CA ALA A 27 6.78 -20.80 -2.21
C ALA A 27 5.91 -21.97 -1.72
N LEU A 28 4.59 -21.82 -1.74
CA LEU A 28 3.65 -22.86 -1.30
C LEU A 28 3.72 -24.12 -2.16
N ALA A 29 3.94 -23.98 -3.47
CA ALA A 29 4.13 -25.11 -4.38
C ALA A 29 5.30 -26.02 -3.96
N ARG A 30 6.32 -25.50 -3.27
CA ARG A 30 7.44 -26.29 -2.74
C ARG A 30 7.02 -27.29 -1.65
N SER A 31 5.92 -26.97 -0.94
CA SER A 31 5.29 -27.85 0.07
C SER A 31 4.07 -28.58 -0.49
N GLY A 32 3.87 -28.60 -1.82
CA GLY A 32 2.75 -29.26 -2.45
C GLY A 32 1.40 -28.55 -2.26
N VAL A 33 1.39 -27.32 -1.79
CA VAL A 33 0.18 -26.52 -1.57
C VAL A 33 -0.05 -25.58 -2.76
N GLU A 34 -1.24 -25.67 -3.36
CA GLU A 34 -1.67 -24.76 -4.43
C GLU A 34 -2.31 -23.51 -3.81
N LEU A 35 -1.85 -22.34 -4.20
CA LEU A 35 -2.43 -21.05 -3.83
C LEU A 35 -3.31 -20.52 -4.97
N THR A 36 -4.62 -20.52 -4.76
CA THR A 36 -5.53 -19.87 -5.72
C THR A 36 -5.55 -18.36 -5.50
N LEU A 37 -5.93 -17.62 -6.55
CA LEU A 37 -6.07 -16.16 -6.47
C LEU A 37 -7.15 -15.76 -5.44
N GLU A 38 -8.22 -16.52 -5.33
CA GLU A 38 -9.28 -16.30 -4.34
C GLU A 38 -8.76 -16.45 -2.90
N MET A 39 -7.97 -17.50 -2.62
CA MET A 39 -7.33 -17.68 -1.30
C MET A 39 -6.39 -16.52 -0.98
N PHE A 40 -5.60 -16.07 -1.95
CA PHE A 40 -4.70 -14.93 -1.78
C PHE A 40 -5.47 -13.64 -1.47
N ARG A 41 -6.54 -13.34 -2.22
CA ARG A 41 -7.40 -12.19 -1.97
C ARG A 41 -7.99 -12.21 -0.57
N MET A 42 -8.56 -13.34 -0.16
CA MET A 42 -9.22 -13.48 1.14
C MET A 42 -8.23 -13.38 2.31
N ILE A 43 -7.12 -14.11 2.24
CA ILE A 43 -6.17 -14.24 3.36
C ILE A 43 -5.22 -13.04 3.41
N SER A 44 -4.52 -12.76 2.31
CA SER A 44 -3.46 -11.75 2.29
C SER A 44 -4.02 -10.33 2.18
N LEU A 45 -4.85 -10.09 1.16
CA LEU A 45 -5.34 -8.73 0.88
C LEU A 45 -6.47 -8.31 1.81
N GLY A 46 -7.39 -9.24 2.12
CA GLY A 46 -8.54 -8.96 2.99
C GLY A 46 -8.17 -8.94 4.47
N ARG A 47 -7.53 -10.01 4.98
CA ARG A 47 -7.23 -10.16 6.42
C ARG A 47 -5.86 -9.65 6.82
N GLY A 48 -4.92 -9.48 5.87
CA GLY A 48 -3.53 -9.16 6.17
C GLY A 48 -2.74 -10.32 6.79
N GLU A 49 -3.23 -11.54 6.64
CA GLU A 49 -2.62 -12.76 7.17
C GLU A 49 -1.62 -13.38 6.18
N SER A 50 -0.71 -14.20 6.70
CA SER A 50 0.26 -14.92 5.87
C SER A 50 -0.41 -16.11 5.17
N VAL A 51 -0.40 -16.12 3.84
CA VAL A 51 -0.85 -17.30 3.09
C VAL A 51 0.09 -18.50 3.26
N LEU A 52 1.32 -18.29 3.72
CA LEU A 52 2.27 -19.38 3.98
C LEU A 52 1.80 -20.28 5.14
N ALA A 53 0.91 -19.78 6.01
CA ALA A 53 0.27 -20.57 7.06
C ALA A 53 -0.50 -21.79 6.51
N LEU A 54 -0.87 -21.79 5.22
CA LEU A 54 -1.47 -22.95 4.55
C LEU A 54 -0.52 -24.17 4.48
N ALA A 55 0.80 -23.94 4.57
CA ALA A 55 1.80 -25.00 4.64
C ALA A 55 2.01 -25.58 6.05
N GLY A 56 1.26 -25.11 7.06
CA GLY A 56 1.35 -25.59 8.43
C GLY A 56 2.75 -25.42 9.03
N SER A 57 3.34 -26.53 9.49
CA SER A 57 4.68 -26.49 10.15
C SER A 57 5.84 -26.09 9.22
N GLU A 58 5.63 -26.04 7.91
CA GLU A 58 6.67 -25.64 6.95
C GLU A 58 6.73 -24.11 6.70
N GLU A 59 5.78 -23.34 7.26
CA GLU A 59 5.67 -21.88 7.04
C GLU A 59 6.99 -21.15 7.25
N ASP A 60 7.66 -21.39 8.37
CA ASP A 60 8.89 -20.68 8.74
C ASP A 60 10.04 -20.95 7.77
N GLY A 61 10.11 -22.15 7.19
CA GLY A 61 11.09 -22.51 6.17
C GLY A 61 10.82 -21.86 4.82
N LEU A 62 9.56 -21.63 4.49
CA LEU A 62 9.14 -21.02 3.22
C LEU A 62 9.29 -19.49 3.21
N ARG A 63 9.19 -18.85 4.36
CA ARG A 63 9.22 -17.39 4.48
C ARG A 63 10.50 -16.74 3.91
N PRO A 64 11.73 -17.19 4.26
CA PRO A 64 12.95 -16.63 3.69
C PRO A 64 13.03 -16.84 2.18
N TRP A 65 12.59 -18.01 1.69
CA TRP A 65 12.57 -18.29 0.26
C TRP A 65 11.61 -17.34 -0.47
N ARG A 66 10.37 -17.18 0.03
CA ARG A 66 9.39 -16.25 -0.52
C ARG A 66 9.92 -14.82 -0.55
N ASP A 67 10.55 -14.36 0.56
CA ASP A 67 11.07 -13.01 0.65
C ASP A 67 12.18 -12.76 -0.37
N ASN A 68 13.10 -13.71 -0.57
CA ASN A 68 14.12 -13.63 -1.60
C ASN A 68 13.52 -13.62 -3.01
N ARG A 69 12.55 -14.52 -3.25
CA ARG A 69 11.89 -14.60 -4.55
C ARG A 69 11.13 -13.31 -4.88
N TYR A 70 10.42 -12.77 -3.91
CA TYR A 70 9.73 -11.48 -4.07
C TYR A 70 10.72 -10.34 -4.34
N HIS A 71 11.84 -10.31 -3.65
CA HIS A 71 12.90 -9.33 -3.89
C HIS A 71 13.46 -9.38 -5.32
N GLU A 72 13.68 -10.58 -5.87
CA GLU A 72 14.09 -10.77 -7.27
C GLU A 72 13.05 -10.21 -8.24
N LEU A 73 11.77 -10.57 -8.03
CA LEU A 73 10.66 -10.12 -8.86
C LEU A 73 10.51 -8.61 -8.84
N LEU A 74 10.65 -7.99 -7.67
CA LEU A 74 10.61 -6.53 -7.54
C LEU A 74 11.73 -5.86 -8.33
N GLY A 75 12.92 -6.44 -8.36
CA GLY A 75 14.05 -5.90 -9.10
C GLY A 75 13.92 -5.99 -10.61
N SER A 76 13.13 -6.92 -11.13
CA SER A 76 13.01 -7.18 -12.56
C SER A 76 11.68 -6.74 -13.18
N GLU A 77 10.61 -6.67 -12.40
CA GLU A 77 9.25 -6.55 -12.94
C GLU A 77 8.39 -5.47 -12.26
N ALA A 78 8.80 -4.91 -11.10
CA ALA A 78 8.03 -3.84 -10.46
C ALA A 78 7.96 -2.62 -11.38
N ALA A 79 6.75 -2.10 -11.58
CA ALA A 79 6.50 -0.97 -12.44
C ALA A 79 5.75 0.15 -11.70
N VAL A 80 6.02 1.39 -12.09
CA VAL A 80 5.25 2.54 -11.62
C VAL A 80 3.88 2.51 -12.28
N ILE A 81 2.81 2.58 -11.48
CA ILE A 81 1.44 2.61 -11.98
C ILE A 81 1.24 3.85 -12.88
N HIS A 82 0.49 3.64 -13.96
CA HIS A 82 0.20 4.69 -14.93
C HIS A 82 -0.46 5.91 -14.25
N GLY A 83 0.01 7.12 -14.58
CA GLY A 83 -0.52 8.38 -14.03
C GLY A 83 0.09 8.82 -12.69
N VAL A 84 0.83 7.95 -12.00
CA VAL A 84 1.47 8.25 -10.69
C VAL A 84 2.42 9.44 -10.80
N ARG A 85 3.38 9.39 -11.73
CA ARG A 85 4.38 10.48 -11.88
C ARG A 85 3.73 11.83 -12.09
N ASP A 86 2.76 11.89 -13.01
CA ASP A 86 2.08 13.14 -13.34
C ASP A 86 1.27 13.68 -12.15
N THR A 87 0.62 12.76 -11.41
CA THR A 87 -0.15 13.12 -10.22
C THR A 87 0.76 13.66 -9.12
N LEU A 88 1.85 12.94 -8.80
CA LEU A 88 2.80 13.37 -7.79
C LEU A 88 3.49 14.69 -8.18
N ALA A 89 3.88 14.87 -9.43
CA ALA A 89 4.50 16.10 -9.92
C ALA A 89 3.56 17.32 -9.79
N ARG A 90 2.26 17.13 -10.02
CA ARG A 90 1.26 18.20 -9.84
C ARG A 90 1.04 18.60 -8.38
N LEU A 91 1.26 17.68 -7.45
CA LEU A 91 1.02 17.86 -6.01
C LEU A 91 2.30 18.28 -5.26
N HIS A 92 3.46 17.93 -5.78
CA HIS A 92 4.74 18.24 -5.17
C HIS A 92 4.92 19.74 -4.93
N GLY A 93 5.33 20.08 -3.72
CA GLY A 93 5.49 21.47 -3.27
C GLY A 93 4.18 22.20 -2.94
N ARG A 94 3.01 21.56 -3.13
CA ARG A 94 1.71 22.15 -2.73
C ARG A 94 1.25 21.65 -1.36
N LEU A 95 1.51 20.41 -1.04
CA LEU A 95 1.22 19.76 0.24
C LEU A 95 2.34 18.79 0.59
N PRO A 96 2.69 18.65 1.87
CA PRO A 96 3.51 17.55 2.35
C PRO A 96 2.93 16.20 1.90
N MET A 97 3.81 15.33 1.43
CA MET A 97 3.46 13.97 1.01
C MET A 97 4.35 12.95 1.70
N ALA A 98 3.79 11.83 2.10
CA ALA A 98 4.55 10.72 2.65
C ALA A 98 4.05 9.38 2.12
N ILE A 99 4.94 8.38 2.12
CA ILE A 99 4.56 6.99 1.86
C ILE A 99 4.35 6.29 3.20
N VAL A 100 3.24 5.52 3.31
CA VAL A 100 2.90 4.71 4.48
C VAL A 100 2.58 3.29 4.00
N THR A 101 3.57 2.40 4.02
CA THR A 101 3.45 1.05 3.44
C THR A 101 3.68 -0.06 4.45
N SER A 102 3.00 -1.19 4.28
CA SER A 102 3.26 -2.42 5.02
C SER A 102 4.43 -3.24 4.45
N CYS A 103 5.06 -2.75 3.38
CA CYS A 103 6.21 -3.35 2.77
C CYS A 103 7.45 -3.24 3.68
N ARG A 104 8.31 -4.26 3.68
CA ARG A 104 9.61 -4.20 4.35
C ARG A 104 10.53 -3.20 3.64
N ARG A 105 11.37 -2.53 4.41
CA ARG A 105 12.32 -1.53 3.89
C ARG A 105 13.18 -2.06 2.75
N THR A 106 13.70 -3.27 2.87
CA THR A 106 14.53 -3.90 1.83
C THR A 106 13.79 -4.11 0.51
N HIS A 107 12.51 -4.49 0.57
CA HIS A 107 11.67 -4.63 -0.62
C HIS A 107 11.28 -3.28 -1.19
N PHE A 108 10.96 -2.32 -0.33
CA PHE A 108 10.68 -0.94 -0.72
C PHE A 108 11.86 -0.32 -1.48
N GLU A 109 13.06 -0.42 -0.94
CA GLU A 109 14.29 0.10 -1.57
C GLU A 109 14.57 -0.58 -2.92
N GLN A 110 14.30 -1.89 -3.02
CA GLN A 110 14.47 -2.63 -4.26
C GLN A 110 13.53 -2.13 -5.36
N MET A 111 12.22 -2.02 -5.08
CA MET A 111 11.25 -1.59 -6.09
C MET A 111 11.41 -0.11 -6.47
N HIS A 112 11.94 0.71 -5.57
CA HIS A 112 12.15 2.13 -5.82
C HIS A 112 13.54 2.50 -6.33
N ARG A 113 14.45 1.52 -6.51
CA ARG A 113 15.82 1.78 -6.96
C ARG A 113 15.90 2.65 -8.21
N GLU A 114 15.01 2.42 -9.16
CA GLU A 114 14.95 3.13 -10.44
C GLU A 114 13.62 3.87 -10.66
N SER A 115 12.71 3.86 -9.67
CA SER A 115 11.40 4.45 -9.83
C SER A 115 11.45 5.98 -9.99
N GLY A 116 12.42 6.65 -9.36
CA GLY A 116 12.50 8.11 -9.32
C GLY A 116 11.33 8.78 -8.58
N LEU A 117 10.54 8.01 -7.78
CA LEU A 117 9.39 8.54 -7.07
C LEU A 117 9.72 9.08 -5.69
N THR A 118 10.74 8.53 -5.03
CA THR A 118 11.05 8.83 -3.62
C THR A 118 11.31 10.31 -3.35
N GLY A 119 11.81 11.05 -4.35
CA GLY A 119 12.05 12.49 -4.26
C GLY A 119 10.79 13.37 -4.16
N PHE A 120 9.59 12.81 -4.37
CA PHE A 120 8.33 13.55 -4.20
C PHE A 120 7.84 13.57 -2.74
N PHE A 121 8.44 12.77 -1.84
CA PHE A 121 7.94 12.54 -0.50
C PHE A 121 8.87 13.12 0.56
N ASP A 122 8.28 13.75 1.57
CA ASP A 122 9.01 14.33 2.71
C ASP A 122 9.55 13.24 3.64
N PHE A 123 8.82 12.12 3.75
CA PHE A 123 9.25 10.95 4.50
C PHE A 123 8.54 9.66 4.04
N ILE A 124 9.10 8.54 4.48
CA ILE A 124 8.60 7.20 4.17
C ILE A 124 8.53 6.43 5.49
N LEU A 125 7.39 5.75 5.72
CA LEU A 125 7.22 4.76 6.79
C LEU A 125 7.03 3.39 6.15
N THR A 126 7.91 2.48 6.52
CA THR A 126 7.90 1.08 6.10
C THR A 126 7.49 0.18 7.27
N ARG A 127 7.40 -1.12 7.06
CA ARG A 127 6.97 -2.10 8.07
C ARG A 127 7.76 -1.99 9.40
N GLU A 128 9.00 -1.57 9.36
CA GLU A 128 9.89 -1.46 10.51
C GLU A 128 9.64 -0.23 11.37
N ASP A 129 8.87 0.77 10.87
CA ASP A 129 8.67 2.06 11.55
C ASP A 129 7.48 2.06 12.52
N TYR A 130 6.74 0.94 12.66
CA TYR A 130 5.60 0.78 13.55
C TYR A 130 5.46 -0.69 14.00
N ARG A 131 4.67 -0.96 15.06
CA ARG A 131 4.49 -2.30 15.64
C ARG A 131 3.43 -3.10 14.92
N ASN A 132 2.23 -2.53 14.80
CA ASN A 132 1.05 -3.17 14.24
C ASN A 132 0.84 -2.72 12.80
N SER A 133 0.71 -3.69 11.89
CA SER A 133 0.47 -3.42 10.47
C SER A 133 -1.02 -3.17 10.20
N LYS A 134 -1.36 -2.54 9.07
CA LYS A 134 -2.73 -2.43 8.57
C LYS A 134 -3.43 -3.80 8.65
N PRO A 135 -4.67 -3.89 9.18
CA PRO A 135 -5.66 -2.83 9.37
C PRO A 135 -5.61 -2.10 10.73
N ASP A 136 -4.53 -2.21 11.51
CA ASP A 136 -4.32 -1.39 12.68
C ASP A 136 -4.09 0.07 12.27
N PRO A 137 -4.63 1.07 12.99
CA PRO A 137 -4.45 2.48 12.68
C PRO A 137 -3.03 3.01 12.91
N GLU A 138 -2.18 2.27 13.60
CA GLU A 138 -0.85 2.72 14.04
C GLU A 138 0.01 3.31 12.90
N PRO A 139 0.09 2.72 11.67
CA PRO A 139 0.91 3.28 10.60
C PRO A 139 0.52 4.71 10.24
N TYR A 140 -0.79 4.99 10.16
CA TYR A 140 -1.30 6.31 9.83
C TYR A 140 -1.22 7.29 10.99
N LEU A 141 -1.41 6.83 12.23
CA LEU A 141 -1.17 7.66 13.43
C LEU A 141 0.31 8.04 13.54
N ALA A 142 1.23 7.12 13.24
CA ALA A 142 2.68 7.40 13.20
C ALA A 142 3.00 8.43 12.11
N ALA A 143 2.36 8.35 10.94
CA ALA A 143 2.53 9.34 9.88
C ALA A 143 2.02 10.72 10.29
N CYS A 144 0.84 10.80 10.91
CA CYS A 144 0.31 12.05 11.46
C CYS A 144 1.23 12.66 12.50
N ALA A 145 1.72 11.86 13.45
CA ALA A 145 2.66 12.31 14.48
C ALA A 145 3.96 12.86 13.87
N ARG A 146 4.51 12.16 12.87
CA ARG A 146 5.73 12.59 12.17
C ARG A 146 5.53 13.88 11.37
N ALA A 147 4.35 14.06 10.77
CA ALA A 147 3.98 15.27 10.06
C ALA A 147 3.60 16.45 11.00
N GLY A 148 3.37 16.19 12.29
CA GLY A 148 2.87 17.20 13.23
C GLY A 148 1.44 17.63 12.97
N LEU A 149 0.60 16.76 12.40
CA LEU A 149 -0.77 17.05 11.98
C LEU A 149 -1.78 16.18 12.72
N GLN A 150 -3.02 16.68 12.82
CA GLN A 150 -4.13 15.89 13.30
C GLN A 150 -4.67 14.98 12.17
N PRO A 151 -5.17 13.78 12.48
CA PRO A 151 -5.67 12.84 11.47
C PRO A 151 -6.70 13.46 10.51
N GLY A 152 -7.65 14.23 11.00
CA GLY A 152 -8.69 14.90 10.21
C GLY A 152 -8.15 15.96 9.22
N GLU A 153 -6.88 16.34 9.33
CA GLU A 153 -6.19 17.25 8.42
C GLU A 153 -5.47 16.52 7.27
N CYS A 154 -5.49 15.17 7.28
CA CYS A 154 -4.74 14.34 6.33
C CYS A 154 -5.69 13.54 5.42
N LEU A 155 -5.23 13.35 4.18
CA LEU A 155 -5.84 12.44 3.21
C LEU A 155 -4.97 11.19 3.10
N ALA A 156 -5.55 10.00 3.21
CA ALA A 156 -4.91 8.75 2.83
C ALA A 156 -5.37 8.32 1.44
N VAL A 157 -4.44 7.79 0.64
CA VAL A 157 -4.73 7.16 -0.66
C VAL A 157 -4.34 5.70 -0.57
N GLU A 158 -5.30 4.80 -0.82
CA GLU A 158 -5.20 3.36 -0.56
C GLU A 158 -5.84 2.54 -1.67
N ASP A 159 -5.42 1.28 -1.82
CA ASP A 159 -6.00 0.34 -2.79
C ASP A 159 -6.72 -0.84 -2.14
N SER A 160 -6.46 -1.10 -0.86
CA SER A 160 -6.88 -2.31 -0.17
C SER A 160 -7.90 -2.06 0.96
N PRO A 161 -8.86 -2.98 1.20
CA PRO A 161 -9.81 -2.86 2.31
C PRO A 161 -9.14 -2.70 3.67
N ARG A 162 -8.04 -3.41 3.91
CA ARG A 162 -7.29 -3.33 5.18
C ARG A 162 -6.61 -1.96 5.37
N GLY A 163 -6.10 -1.40 4.28
CA GLY A 163 -5.47 -0.09 4.32
C GLY A 163 -6.48 1.03 4.51
N VAL A 164 -7.61 0.97 3.79
CA VAL A 164 -8.75 1.87 4.00
C VAL A 164 -9.26 1.81 5.45
N THR A 165 -9.40 0.59 6.00
CA THR A 165 -9.81 0.41 7.40
C THR A 165 -8.79 1.04 8.36
N ALA A 166 -7.49 0.86 8.14
CA ALA A 166 -6.44 1.43 8.97
C ALA A 166 -6.50 2.97 8.99
N ALA A 167 -6.57 3.58 7.81
CA ALA A 167 -6.63 5.04 7.67
C ALA A 167 -7.92 5.62 8.26
N ALA A 168 -9.08 5.00 8.01
CA ALA A 168 -10.35 5.43 8.56
C ALA A 168 -10.39 5.32 10.09
N ARG A 169 -9.88 4.22 10.67
CA ARG A 169 -9.75 4.06 12.13
C ARG A 169 -8.80 5.06 12.76
N ALA A 170 -7.78 5.49 12.05
CA ALA A 170 -6.89 6.55 12.49
C ALA A 170 -7.55 7.95 12.42
N GLY A 171 -8.71 8.07 11.78
CA GLY A 171 -9.47 9.33 11.66
C GLY A 171 -9.10 10.17 10.43
N LEU A 172 -8.41 9.60 9.45
CA LEU A 172 -8.12 10.28 8.19
C LEU A 172 -9.32 10.21 7.24
N ALA A 173 -9.41 11.17 6.33
CA ALA A 173 -10.20 11.00 5.12
C ALA A 173 -9.47 10.02 4.17
N VAL A 174 -10.23 9.14 3.51
CA VAL A 174 -9.64 8.10 2.67
C VAL A 174 -10.20 8.18 1.25
N ALA A 175 -9.30 8.19 0.27
CA ALA A 175 -9.58 7.95 -1.15
C ALA A 175 -9.08 6.54 -1.49
N ALA A 176 -9.99 5.64 -1.83
CA ALA A 176 -9.65 4.30 -2.29
C ALA A 176 -9.50 4.28 -3.81
N ILE A 177 -8.50 3.57 -4.30
CA ILE A 177 -8.26 3.30 -5.73
C ILE A 177 -8.08 1.78 -5.88
N PRO A 178 -9.16 0.99 -5.85
CA PRO A 178 -9.07 -0.46 -5.88
C PRO A 178 -8.39 -0.96 -7.16
N GLY A 179 -7.30 -1.69 -7.01
CA GLY A 179 -6.67 -2.42 -8.10
C GLY A 179 -7.48 -3.65 -8.55
N GLU A 180 -7.02 -4.35 -9.57
CA GLU A 180 -7.70 -5.53 -10.11
C GLU A 180 -7.88 -6.62 -9.04
N LEU A 181 -6.88 -6.83 -8.19
CA LEU A 181 -6.91 -7.86 -7.16
C LEU A 181 -7.82 -7.51 -5.98
N ASN A 182 -8.08 -6.22 -5.73
CA ASN A 182 -8.86 -5.70 -4.61
C ASN A 182 -10.27 -5.24 -4.99
N ARG A 183 -10.65 -5.27 -6.28
CA ARG A 183 -11.87 -4.64 -6.81
C ARG A 183 -13.15 -5.03 -6.09
N ASP A 184 -13.26 -6.28 -5.65
CA ASP A 184 -14.45 -6.82 -4.97
C ASP A 184 -14.38 -6.64 -3.44
N GLY A 185 -13.43 -5.87 -2.94
CA GLY A 185 -13.23 -5.61 -1.51
C GLY A 185 -14.25 -4.64 -0.91
N ASP A 186 -14.28 -4.58 0.42
CA ASP A 186 -15.13 -3.62 1.15
C ASP A 186 -14.41 -2.28 1.31
N PHE A 187 -14.90 -1.28 0.61
CA PHE A 187 -14.42 0.11 0.63
C PHE A 187 -15.41 1.09 1.29
N THR A 188 -16.39 0.60 2.03
CA THR A 188 -17.44 1.44 2.66
C THR A 188 -16.89 2.48 3.64
N SER A 189 -15.72 2.25 4.22
CA SER A 189 -15.02 3.22 5.08
C SER A 189 -14.25 4.30 4.32
N ALA A 190 -14.11 4.19 2.99
CA ALA A 190 -13.52 5.23 2.17
C ALA A 190 -14.53 6.36 1.94
N ARG A 191 -14.05 7.60 1.98
CA ARG A 191 -14.87 8.77 1.65
C ARG A 191 -15.09 8.89 0.13
N TRP A 192 -14.12 8.44 -0.65
CA TRP A 192 -14.20 8.38 -2.10
C TRP A 192 -13.63 7.05 -2.60
N VAL A 193 -14.28 6.49 -3.61
CA VAL A 193 -13.76 5.38 -4.39
C VAL A 193 -13.51 5.92 -5.80
N LEU A 194 -12.27 5.86 -6.23
CA LEU A 194 -11.79 6.44 -7.48
C LEU A 194 -11.36 5.32 -8.43
N ASP A 195 -11.48 5.58 -9.72
CA ASP A 195 -11.06 4.64 -10.76
C ASP A 195 -9.59 4.85 -11.20
N ASP A 196 -9.01 6.03 -10.85
CA ASP A 196 -7.68 6.41 -11.32
C ASP A 196 -7.01 7.40 -10.36
N ILE A 197 -5.70 7.22 -10.16
CA ILE A 197 -4.90 8.06 -9.25
C ILE A 197 -4.93 9.55 -9.62
N ARG A 198 -5.09 9.88 -10.90
CA ARG A 198 -5.16 11.27 -11.39
C ARG A 198 -6.35 12.04 -10.81
N GLN A 199 -7.41 11.34 -10.40
CA GLN A 199 -8.59 11.94 -9.79
C GLN A 199 -8.30 12.51 -8.39
N VAL A 200 -7.24 12.08 -7.71
CA VAL A 200 -6.82 12.60 -6.39
C VAL A 200 -6.57 14.11 -6.45
N THR A 201 -6.02 14.61 -7.57
CA THR A 201 -5.80 16.06 -7.74
C THR A 201 -7.10 16.87 -7.69
N GLY A 202 -8.20 16.30 -8.18
CA GLY A 202 -9.53 16.92 -8.16
C GLY A 202 -10.10 17.06 -6.75
N LEU A 203 -9.83 16.10 -5.86
CA LEU A 203 -10.31 16.15 -4.47
C LEU A 203 -9.74 17.34 -3.71
N LEU A 204 -8.52 17.76 -4.03
CA LEU A 204 -7.87 18.91 -3.41
C LEU A 204 -8.41 20.23 -3.96
N ALA A 205 -8.75 20.29 -5.24
CA ALA A 205 -9.33 21.46 -5.88
C ALA A 205 -10.73 21.81 -5.33
N LEU A 206 -11.54 20.78 -5.04
CA LEU A 206 -12.89 20.94 -4.47
C LEU A 206 -12.89 21.55 -3.07
N GLN A 207 -11.78 21.46 -2.33
CA GLN A 207 -11.63 22.05 -0.99
C GLN A 207 -11.12 23.49 -1.00
N SER A 208 -10.72 24.02 -2.15
CA SER A 208 -10.22 25.36 -2.32
C SER A 208 -11.29 26.37 -2.77
N GLN A 209 -12.54 25.92 -2.95
CA GLN A 209 -13.67 26.80 -3.23
C GLN A 209 -14.28 27.27 -1.90
N PRO A 210 -14.44 28.59 -1.70
CA PRO A 210 -15.01 29.17 -0.48
C PRO A 210 -16.45 28.78 -0.24
#